data_5c89c636209486c96acdd7bdb7d6dc2d
#
_entry.id   5c89c636209486c96acdd7bdb7d6dc2d
#
_cell.length_a   1.000
_cell.length_b   1.000
_cell.length_c   1.000
_cell.angle_alpha   90.00
_cell.angle_beta   90.00
_cell.angle_gamma   90.00
#
_symmetry.space_group_name_H-M   'P 1'
#
loop_
_entity.id
_entity.type
_entity.pdbx_description
1 polymer ?
#
loop_
_entity_poly.entity_id
_entity_poly.type
_entity_poly.pdbx_seq_one_letter_code
_entity_poly.pdbx_strand_id
1 'polypeptide(L)'
;LVILVAQNVFSQKIENRLAELKIVLPKVQPPIASYVNAVRTGNLIFLSGKGPTNAEGKFIAGKVGVDMTLEEGKVAARNTGLNLLAALKAEIGDLDKVKRIVKVLGMVNCPSDFTQQPQVINGFSDLMVEVFGEKGKHARSAVGVGSLPANIPVEIEMIVEVE
;
A
#
# COMPACT_ATOMS: atom_id res chain seq x y z
N LEU A 1 -40.09 25.73 -13.58
CA LEU A 1 -39.65 24.86 -12.45
C LEU A 1 -38.21 24.47 -12.70
N VAL A 2 -37.27 25.18 -12.08
CA VAL A 2 -35.82 24.85 -12.15
C VAL A 2 -35.56 23.81 -11.07
N ILE A 3 -35.31 22.56 -11.48
CA ILE A 3 -34.86 21.51 -10.58
C ILE A 3 -33.37 21.75 -10.30
N LEU A 4 -33.07 22.34 -9.15
CA LEU A 4 -31.70 22.36 -8.62
C LEU A 4 -31.30 20.92 -8.26
N VAL A 5 -30.53 20.26 -9.12
CA VAL A 5 -29.85 19.04 -8.75
C VAL A 5 -28.73 19.46 -7.81
N ALA A 6 -28.93 19.29 -6.52
CA ALA A 6 -27.85 19.39 -5.53
C ALA A 6 -26.84 18.27 -5.84
N GLN A 7 -25.80 18.61 -6.56
CA GLN A 7 -24.60 17.75 -6.62
C GLN A 7 -24.04 17.69 -5.21
N ASN A 8 -24.17 16.54 -4.56
CA ASN A 8 -23.43 16.23 -3.37
C ASN A 8 -21.94 16.30 -3.71
N VAL A 9 -21.33 17.44 -3.46
CA VAL A 9 -19.87 17.59 -3.44
C VAL A 9 -19.41 16.85 -2.19
N PHE A 10 -19.38 15.52 -2.26
CA PHE A 10 -18.60 14.75 -1.33
C PHE A 10 -17.16 15.23 -1.50
N SER A 11 -16.61 15.78 -0.43
CA SER A 11 -15.23 16.27 -0.40
C SER A 11 -14.29 15.11 -0.73
N GLN A 12 -13.78 15.07 -1.96
CA GLN A 12 -12.75 14.12 -2.40
C GLN A 12 -11.39 14.53 -1.81
N LYS A 13 -11.31 14.55 -0.48
CA LYS A 13 -10.12 15.04 0.26
C LYS A 13 -8.88 14.23 -0.08
N ILE A 14 -9.01 12.90 -0.14
CA ILE A 14 -7.89 12.03 -0.43
C ILE A 14 -7.51 12.07 -1.91
N GLU A 15 -8.47 12.16 -2.83
CA GLU A 15 -8.17 12.35 -4.26
C GLU A 15 -7.43 13.68 -4.50
N ASN A 16 -7.87 14.77 -3.86
CA ASN A 16 -7.18 16.06 -3.93
C ASN A 16 -5.78 15.95 -3.32
N ARG A 17 -5.64 15.24 -2.21
CA ARG A 17 -4.33 15.01 -1.59
C ARG A 17 -3.38 14.23 -2.48
N LEU A 18 -3.86 13.19 -3.15
CA LEU A 18 -3.08 12.43 -4.14
C LEU A 18 -2.62 13.34 -5.28
N ALA A 19 -3.52 14.22 -5.79
CA ALA A 19 -3.19 15.17 -6.85
C ALA A 19 -2.13 16.20 -6.41
N GLU A 20 -2.24 16.77 -5.19
CA GLU A 20 -1.23 17.65 -4.60
C GLU A 20 0.15 16.98 -4.51
N LEU A 21 0.17 15.71 -4.11
CA LEU A 21 1.37 14.89 -4.02
C LEU A 21 1.87 14.38 -5.38
N LYS A 22 1.14 14.68 -6.47
CA LYS A 22 1.39 14.17 -7.83
C LYS A 22 1.44 12.64 -7.90
N ILE A 23 0.63 11.99 -7.06
CA ILE A 23 0.52 10.52 -7.00
C ILE A 23 -0.58 10.07 -7.96
N VAL A 24 -0.21 9.19 -8.90
CA VAL A 24 -1.14 8.44 -9.75
C VAL A 24 -1.13 6.99 -9.27
N LEU A 25 -2.28 6.48 -8.85
CA LEU A 25 -2.38 5.09 -8.42
C LEU A 25 -2.28 4.16 -9.63
N PRO A 26 -1.54 3.05 -9.50
CA PRO A 26 -1.39 2.08 -10.59
C PRO A 26 -2.71 1.35 -10.87
N LYS A 27 -2.79 0.72 -12.04
CA LYS A 27 -3.90 -0.19 -12.35
C LYS A 27 -3.83 -1.42 -11.46
N VAL A 28 -4.97 -1.76 -10.84
CA VAL A 28 -5.06 -2.96 -10.00
C VAL A 28 -4.83 -4.21 -10.83
N GLN A 29 -3.89 -5.04 -10.39
CA GLN A 29 -3.65 -6.34 -11.01
C GLN A 29 -4.62 -7.37 -10.41
N PRO A 30 -5.23 -8.24 -11.24
CA PRO A 30 -6.04 -9.34 -10.73
C PRO A 30 -5.16 -10.31 -9.92
N PRO A 31 -5.75 -11.05 -8.97
CA PRO A 31 -5.05 -12.15 -8.31
C PRO A 31 -4.60 -13.19 -9.33
N ILE A 32 -3.44 -13.80 -9.09
CA ILE A 32 -2.86 -14.83 -9.97
C ILE A 32 -3.23 -16.26 -9.56
N ALA A 33 -4.01 -16.42 -8.49
CA ALA A 33 -4.43 -17.71 -7.92
C ALA A 33 -5.82 -17.60 -7.27
N SER A 34 -6.25 -18.63 -6.55
CA SER A 34 -7.56 -18.73 -5.91
C SER A 34 -7.66 -17.91 -4.61
N TYR A 35 -7.26 -16.63 -4.66
CA TYR A 35 -7.44 -15.65 -3.58
C TYR A 35 -7.95 -14.32 -4.16
N VAL A 36 -8.31 -13.37 -3.31
CA VAL A 36 -8.81 -12.04 -3.68
C VAL A 36 -7.86 -10.95 -3.18
N ASN A 37 -7.93 -9.75 -3.78
CA ASN A 37 -7.08 -8.62 -3.37
C ASN A 37 -7.42 -8.09 -1.98
N ALA A 38 -8.69 -8.23 -1.57
CA ALA A 38 -9.18 -7.78 -0.28
C ALA A 38 -10.35 -8.63 0.19
N VAL A 39 -10.53 -8.69 1.51
CA VAL A 39 -11.70 -9.29 2.17
C VAL A 39 -12.24 -8.28 3.16
N ARG A 40 -13.55 -8.02 3.09
CA ARG A 40 -14.25 -7.18 4.05
C ARG A 40 -14.92 -8.03 5.13
N THR A 41 -14.73 -7.63 6.40
CA THR A 41 -15.49 -8.16 7.53
C THR A 41 -15.90 -7.01 8.44
N GLY A 42 -17.22 -6.75 8.52
CA GLY A 42 -17.73 -5.55 9.18
C GLY A 42 -17.15 -4.27 8.56
N ASN A 43 -16.49 -3.46 9.37
CA ASN A 43 -15.81 -2.24 8.96
C ASN A 43 -14.30 -2.41 8.72
N LEU A 44 -13.79 -3.64 8.71
CA LEU A 44 -12.39 -3.93 8.46
C LEU A 44 -12.20 -4.51 7.05
N ILE A 45 -11.18 -4.00 6.36
CA ILE A 45 -10.70 -4.51 5.08
C ILE A 45 -9.32 -5.13 5.32
N PHE A 46 -9.20 -6.40 4.99
CA PHE A 46 -7.94 -7.17 4.99
C PHE A 46 -7.42 -7.22 3.56
N LEU A 47 -6.28 -6.59 3.30
CA LEU A 47 -5.66 -6.61 1.97
C LEU A 47 -4.59 -7.69 1.93
N SER A 48 -4.62 -8.47 0.84
CA SER A 48 -3.59 -9.46 0.54
C SER A 48 -2.23 -8.80 0.29
N GLY A 49 -1.16 -9.53 0.57
CA GLY A 49 0.21 -9.09 0.33
C GLY A 49 0.43 -8.61 -1.11
N LYS A 50 1.11 -7.49 -1.24
CA LYS A 50 1.54 -6.91 -2.51
C LYS A 50 3.04 -6.68 -2.50
N GLY A 51 3.64 -6.80 -3.69
CA GLY A 51 5.00 -6.40 -3.97
C GLY A 51 5.06 -5.15 -4.84
N PRO A 52 6.27 -4.59 -5.07
CA PRO A 52 6.49 -3.47 -5.97
C PRO A 52 6.39 -3.90 -7.44
N THR A 53 5.84 -3.02 -8.27
CA THR A 53 5.75 -3.24 -9.72
C THR A 53 6.34 -2.07 -10.50
N ASN A 54 6.84 -2.33 -11.70
CA ASN A 54 7.23 -1.30 -12.64
C ASN A 54 6.00 -0.70 -13.37
N ALA A 55 6.22 0.24 -14.28
CA ALA A 55 5.16 0.91 -15.04
C ALA A 55 4.32 -0.05 -15.89
N GLU A 56 4.89 -1.17 -16.32
CA GLU A 56 4.22 -2.22 -17.08
C GLU A 56 3.47 -3.23 -16.20
N GLY A 57 3.47 -3.02 -14.87
CA GLY A 57 2.82 -3.91 -13.90
C GLY A 57 3.59 -5.20 -13.59
N LYS A 58 4.85 -5.33 -14.02
CA LYS A 58 5.71 -6.49 -13.71
C LYS A 58 6.40 -6.28 -12.37
N PHE A 59 6.55 -7.35 -11.59
CA PHE A 59 7.27 -7.30 -10.33
C PHE A 59 8.71 -6.80 -10.49
N ILE A 60 9.11 -5.92 -9.58
CA ILE A 60 10.52 -5.55 -9.37
C ILE A 60 11.13 -6.62 -8.48
N ALA A 61 12.23 -7.23 -8.91
CA ALA A 61 12.94 -8.27 -8.18
C ALA A 61 14.25 -7.75 -7.60
N GLY A 62 14.71 -8.40 -6.54
CA GLY A 62 16.01 -8.13 -5.89
C GLY A 62 15.93 -8.32 -4.37
N LYS A 63 17.06 -8.65 -3.77
CA LYS A 63 17.23 -8.81 -2.32
C LYS A 63 17.87 -7.57 -1.73
N VAL A 64 17.21 -6.94 -0.77
CA VAL A 64 17.72 -5.73 -0.10
C VAL A 64 18.98 -6.08 0.71
N GLY A 65 20.02 -5.29 0.53
CA GLY A 65 21.33 -5.53 1.14
C GLY A 65 22.24 -6.46 0.33
N VAL A 66 21.77 -6.99 -0.81
CA VAL A 66 22.56 -7.80 -1.75
C VAL A 66 22.47 -7.23 -3.16
N ASP A 67 21.26 -7.26 -3.75
CA ASP A 67 21.01 -6.80 -5.12
C ASP A 67 20.55 -5.33 -5.13
N MET A 68 20.05 -4.85 -4.01
CA MET A 68 19.46 -3.51 -3.84
C MET A 68 20.00 -2.87 -2.57
N THR A 69 20.19 -1.56 -2.64
CA THR A 69 20.53 -0.72 -1.49
C THR A 69 19.31 -0.57 -0.55
N LEU A 70 19.55 -0.07 0.67
CA LEU A 70 18.50 0.31 1.61
C LEU A 70 17.50 1.31 0.98
N GLU A 71 18.00 2.33 0.28
CA GLU A 71 17.17 3.38 -0.31
C GLU A 71 16.33 2.84 -1.47
N GLU A 72 16.86 1.96 -2.30
CA GLU A 72 16.08 1.27 -3.34
C GLU A 72 15.01 0.37 -2.73
N GLY A 73 15.31 -0.32 -1.63
CA GLY A 73 14.34 -1.08 -0.85
C GLY A 73 13.22 -0.19 -0.28
N LYS A 74 13.55 1.01 0.21
CA LYS A 74 12.59 2.00 0.69
C LYS A 74 11.68 2.53 -0.43
N VAL A 75 12.24 2.78 -1.62
CA VAL A 75 11.46 3.14 -2.81
C VAL A 75 10.52 2.00 -3.22
N ALA A 76 11.01 0.75 -3.17
CA ALA A 76 10.19 -0.43 -3.45
C ALA A 76 9.02 -0.58 -2.46
N ALA A 77 9.25 -0.33 -1.16
CA ALA A 77 8.20 -0.33 -0.14
C ALA A 77 7.15 0.77 -0.40
N ARG A 78 7.57 1.97 -0.81
CA ARG A 78 6.64 3.05 -1.22
C ARG A 78 5.82 2.64 -2.44
N ASN A 79 6.43 2.05 -3.46
CA ASN A 79 5.74 1.56 -4.65
C ASN A 79 4.71 0.46 -4.29
N THR A 80 5.07 -0.46 -3.39
CA THR A 80 4.15 -1.46 -2.85
C THR A 80 2.95 -0.80 -2.18
N GLY A 81 3.16 0.30 -1.45
CA GLY A 81 2.09 1.11 -0.86
C GLY A 81 1.11 1.67 -1.89
N LEU A 82 1.60 2.13 -3.05
CA LEU A 82 0.74 2.58 -4.15
C LEU A 82 -0.12 1.44 -4.71
N ASN A 83 0.43 0.24 -4.83
CA ASN A 83 -0.33 -0.95 -5.25
C ASN A 83 -1.43 -1.33 -4.24
N LEU A 84 -1.14 -1.22 -2.94
CA LEU A 84 -2.11 -1.46 -1.86
C LEU A 84 -3.21 -0.40 -1.83
N LEU A 85 -2.88 0.89 -2.03
CA LEU A 85 -3.86 1.97 -2.13
C LEU A 85 -4.78 1.79 -3.35
N ALA A 86 -4.24 1.35 -4.49
CA ALA A 86 -5.03 1.03 -5.66
C ALA A 86 -6.01 -0.12 -5.40
N ALA A 87 -5.55 -1.20 -4.76
CA ALA A 87 -6.38 -2.34 -4.38
C ALA A 87 -7.48 -1.94 -3.36
N LEU A 88 -7.13 -1.14 -2.34
CA LEU A 88 -8.09 -0.61 -1.38
C LEU A 88 -9.15 0.25 -2.07
N LYS A 89 -8.75 1.18 -2.93
CA LYS A 89 -9.68 2.04 -3.68
C LYS A 89 -10.63 1.22 -4.55
N ALA A 90 -10.15 0.18 -5.20
CA ALA A 90 -10.98 -0.72 -6.00
C ALA A 90 -12.02 -1.45 -5.15
N GLU A 91 -11.69 -1.82 -3.91
CA GLU A 91 -12.59 -2.51 -2.98
C GLU A 91 -13.66 -1.59 -2.41
N ILE A 92 -13.29 -0.37 -1.96
CA ILE A 92 -14.20 0.53 -1.22
C ILE A 92 -14.78 1.67 -2.07
N GLY A 93 -14.26 1.86 -3.29
CA GLY A 93 -14.68 2.89 -4.26
C GLY A 93 -14.11 4.27 -4.00
N ASP A 94 -14.03 4.70 -2.75
CA ASP A 94 -13.57 6.03 -2.35
C ASP A 94 -12.67 5.94 -1.11
N LEU A 95 -11.43 6.47 -1.21
CA LEU A 95 -10.47 6.45 -0.12
C LEU A 95 -10.83 7.40 1.04
N ASP A 96 -11.75 8.34 0.85
CA ASP A 96 -12.26 9.20 1.94
C ASP A 96 -13.01 8.38 3.00
N LYS A 97 -13.52 7.18 2.67
CA LYS A 97 -14.15 6.24 3.60
C LYS A 97 -13.16 5.62 4.61
N VAL A 98 -11.86 5.79 4.42
CA VAL A 98 -10.85 5.29 5.36
C VAL A 98 -10.94 6.05 6.68
N LYS A 99 -11.19 5.32 7.76
CA LYS A 99 -11.14 5.84 9.14
C LYS A 99 -9.72 5.81 9.68
N ARG A 100 -9.00 4.71 9.46
CA ARG A 100 -7.58 4.56 9.82
C ARG A 100 -6.95 3.35 9.15
N ILE A 101 -5.63 3.40 8.99
CA ILE A 101 -4.83 2.21 8.77
C ILE A 101 -4.61 1.56 10.14
N VAL A 102 -5.00 0.30 10.31
CA VAL A 102 -5.00 -0.37 11.62
C VAL A 102 -3.67 -1.09 11.87
N LYS A 103 -3.31 -1.97 10.95
CA LYS A 103 -2.13 -2.84 11.07
C LYS A 103 -1.43 -2.99 9.72
N VAL A 104 -0.12 -3.04 9.77
CA VAL A 104 0.76 -3.32 8.63
C VAL A 104 1.76 -4.40 9.03
N LEU A 105 1.92 -5.40 8.17
CA LEU A 105 3.03 -6.33 8.19
C LEU A 105 3.88 -6.08 6.94
N GLY A 106 5.12 -5.63 7.13
CA GLY A 106 6.10 -5.48 6.07
C GLY A 106 7.17 -6.56 6.18
N MET A 107 7.30 -7.34 5.11
CA MET A 107 8.31 -8.39 4.97
C MET A 107 9.38 -7.92 3.99
N VAL A 108 10.64 -8.02 4.37
CA VAL A 108 11.79 -7.60 3.57
C VAL A 108 12.61 -8.83 3.19
N ASN A 109 12.77 -9.07 1.90
CA ASN A 109 13.66 -10.09 1.35
C ASN A 109 15.11 -9.59 1.53
N CYS A 110 15.81 -10.16 2.51
CA CYS A 110 17.15 -9.70 2.89
C CYS A 110 17.99 -10.84 3.44
N PRO A 111 19.34 -10.70 3.50
CA PRO A 111 20.20 -11.68 4.17
C PRO A 111 19.96 -11.68 5.70
N SER A 112 20.40 -12.73 6.38
CA SER A 112 20.13 -12.97 7.80
C SER A 112 20.77 -11.94 8.75
N ASP A 113 21.81 -11.26 8.32
CA ASP A 113 22.53 -10.22 9.05
C ASP A 113 22.00 -8.80 8.78
N PHE A 114 21.05 -8.65 7.87
CA PHE A 114 20.41 -7.36 7.62
C PHE A 114 19.45 -7.01 8.76
N THR A 115 19.62 -5.83 9.36
CA THR A 115 18.85 -5.40 10.55
C THR A 115 18.07 -4.11 10.33
N GLN A 116 18.01 -3.61 9.09
CA GLN A 116 17.39 -2.32 8.76
C GLN A 116 15.99 -2.45 8.11
N GLN A 117 15.28 -3.56 8.37
CA GLN A 117 13.92 -3.77 7.85
C GLN A 117 12.97 -2.62 8.20
N PRO A 118 12.97 -2.04 9.43
CA PRO A 118 12.11 -0.91 9.74
C PRO A 118 12.35 0.30 8.84
N GLN A 119 13.62 0.58 8.49
CA GLN A 119 13.98 1.68 7.59
C GLN A 119 13.46 1.46 6.17
N VAL A 120 13.54 0.22 5.66
CA VAL A 120 12.95 -0.16 4.36
C VAL A 120 11.45 0.10 4.37
N ILE A 121 10.73 -0.41 5.37
CA ILE A 121 9.26 -0.30 5.44
C ILE A 121 8.80 1.13 5.77
N ASN A 122 9.67 2.02 6.23
CA ASN A 122 9.34 3.44 6.35
C ASN A 122 8.88 4.04 5.01
N GLY A 123 9.38 3.57 3.87
CA GLY A 123 8.90 4.02 2.55
C GLY A 123 7.39 3.84 2.37
N PHE A 124 6.84 2.75 2.87
CA PHE A 124 5.39 2.52 2.93
C PHE A 124 4.70 3.39 3.98
N SER A 125 5.21 3.40 5.23
CA SER A 125 4.57 4.09 6.35
C SER A 125 4.51 5.60 6.13
N ASP A 126 5.57 6.19 5.58
CA ASP A 126 5.63 7.61 5.24
C ASP A 126 4.57 7.96 4.18
N LEU A 127 4.40 7.11 3.15
CA LEU A 127 3.35 7.28 2.15
C LEU A 127 1.95 7.28 2.80
N MET A 128 1.67 6.36 3.72
CA MET A 128 0.37 6.32 4.40
C MET A 128 0.10 7.61 5.18
N VAL A 129 1.10 8.13 5.86
CA VAL A 129 0.99 9.41 6.60
C VAL A 129 0.88 10.61 5.66
N GLU A 130 1.61 10.63 4.54
CA GLU A 130 1.49 11.67 3.52
C GLU A 130 0.07 11.75 2.93
N VAL A 131 -0.56 10.60 2.69
CA VAL A 131 -1.89 10.50 2.07
C VAL A 131 -3.01 10.73 3.08
N PHE A 132 -2.95 10.09 4.24
CA PHE A 132 -4.06 10.05 5.21
C PHE A 132 -3.84 10.90 6.47
N GLY A 133 -2.66 11.51 6.64
CA GLY A 133 -2.30 12.24 7.86
C GLY A 133 -2.32 11.33 9.10
N GLU A 134 -2.95 11.76 10.18
CA GLU A 134 -3.05 10.99 11.42
C GLU A 134 -3.72 9.62 11.24
N LYS A 135 -4.68 9.50 10.31
CA LYS A 135 -5.33 8.23 9.99
C LYS A 135 -4.38 7.22 9.33
N GLY A 136 -3.25 7.67 8.77
CA GLY A 136 -2.20 6.84 8.18
C GLY A 136 -1.25 6.22 9.20
N LYS A 137 -1.21 6.71 10.43
CA LYS A 137 -0.40 6.13 11.53
C LYS A 137 -1.00 4.80 11.98
N HIS A 138 -0.18 3.74 11.98
CA HIS A 138 -0.64 2.36 12.14
C HIS A 138 0.27 1.55 13.06
N ALA A 139 -0.26 0.49 13.67
CA ALA A 139 0.56 -0.53 14.30
C ALA A 139 1.31 -1.32 13.23
N ARG A 140 2.62 -1.58 13.43
CA ARG A 140 3.46 -2.20 12.41
C ARG A 140 4.35 -3.30 12.96
N SER A 141 4.54 -4.35 12.14
CA SER A 141 5.70 -5.23 12.22
C SER A 141 6.51 -5.10 10.92
N ALA A 142 7.85 -5.04 11.04
CA ALA A 142 8.77 -5.06 9.91
C ALA A 142 9.80 -6.15 10.18
N VAL A 143 9.80 -7.19 9.34
CA VAL A 143 10.60 -8.41 9.55
C VAL A 143 11.41 -8.74 8.31
N GLY A 144 12.56 -9.39 8.51
CA GLY A 144 13.35 -9.97 7.43
C GLY A 144 12.89 -11.39 7.12
N VAL A 145 12.88 -11.73 5.84
CA VAL A 145 12.62 -13.09 5.35
C VAL A 145 13.71 -13.50 4.37
N GLY A 146 14.02 -14.79 4.33
CA GLY A 146 15.09 -15.32 3.47
C GLY A 146 14.75 -15.30 1.98
N SER A 147 13.46 -15.30 1.63
CA SER A 147 12.97 -15.20 0.24
C SER A 147 11.53 -14.72 0.22
N LEU A 148 11.14 -14.10 -0.90
CA LEU A 148 9.75 -13.75 -1.24
C LEU A 148 9.41 -14.25 -2.64
N PRO A 149 8.12 -14.47 -2.96
CA PRO A 149 7.69 -14.88 -4.29
C PRO A 149 8.25 -13.95 -5.38
N ALA A 150 8.60 -14.51 -6.54
CA ALA A 150 9.19 -13.78 -7.66
C ALA A 150 10.47 -12.98 -7.29
N ASN A 151 11.12 -13.32 -6.18
CA ASN A 151 12.29 -12.61 -5.64
C ASN A 151 12.04 -11.10 -5.41
N ILE A 152 10.80 -10.70 -5.10
CA ILE A 152 10.50 -9.29 -4.81
C ILE A 152 11.25 -8.82 -3.56
N PRO A 153 11.65 -7.54 -3.46
CA PRO A 153 12.42 -7.02 -2.32
C PRO A 153 11.59 -6.86 -1.05
N VAL A 154 10.29 -6.58 -1.21
CA VAL A 154 9.36 -6.43 -0.09
C VAL A 154 8.00 -6.99 -0.46
N GLU A 155 7.31 -7.52 0.54
CA GLU A 155 5.89 -7.82 0.48
C GLU A 155 5.22 -7.17 1.68
N ILE A 156 4.10 -6.48 1.45
CA ILE A 156 3.39 -5.75 2.52
C ILE A 156 1.91 -6.08 2.44
N GLU A 157 1.33 -6.36 3.60
CA GLU A 157 -0.11 -6.49 3.80
C GLU A 157 -0.61 -5.47 4.83
N MET A 158 -1.87 -5.09 4.75
CA MET A 158 -2.46 -4.15 5.70
C MET A 158 -3.91 -4.46 6.02
N ILE A 159 -4.33 -4.01 7.22
CA ILE A 159 -5.71 -4.01 7.68
C ILE A 159 -6.15 -2.55 7.82
N VAL A 160 -7.30 -2.22 7.24
CA VAL A 160 -7.85 -0.86 7.19
C VAL A 160 -9.24 -0.84 7.79
N GLU A 161 -9.51 0.13 8.67
CA GLU A 161 -10.87 0.42 9.16
C GLU A 161 -11.52 1.45 8.22
N VAL A 162 -12.75 1.15 7.80
CA VAL A 162 -13.56 2.00 6.93
C VAL A 162 -14.94 2.30 7.55
N GLU A 163 -15.68 3.20 6.93
CA GLU A 163 -17.08 3.50 7.30
C GLU A 163 -18.01 2.32 7.04
#